data_46e5d0db4f0afe2174aa8949ad8eb039
#
_entry.id   46e5d0db4f0afe2174aa8949ad8eb039
#
_cell.length_a   1.000
_cell.length_b   1.000
_cell.length_c   1.000
_cell.angle_alpha   90.00
_cell.angle_beta   90.00
_cell.angle_gamma   90.00
#
_symmetry.space_group_name_H-M   'P 1'
#
loop_
_entity.id
_entity.type
_entity.pdbx_description
1 polymer ?
#
loop_
_entity_poly.entity_id
_entity_poly.type
_entity_poly.pdbx_seq_one_letter_code
_entity_poly.pdbx_strand_id
1 'polypeptide(L)'
;IYVFSLGFGGFLFLYVMPLVSLPRVVAEHAHNSSFKPEFMILTVTLGGIIGTLFSLMVTRKLNFRRKPFLIAHGVLMIGFMALGLIFVSTNVVLSYVMFSLSGFFMYSQYPVYLNLPYELPNMNSQRLTIMFGIFWAFGYAIYTLFNFTWSLVLNHLGYNSSIIFYLLGSLIYIIFVFTFPETRSKK
;
A
#
# COMPACT_ATOMS: atom_id res chain seq x y z
N ILE A 1 15.90 -11.08 3.17
CA ILE A 1 14.85 -11.45 2.22
C ILE A 1 13.50 -11.54 2.95
N TYR A 2 13.34 -12.39 3.97
CA TYR A 2 12.05 -12.62 4.64
C TYR A 2 11.40 -11.35 5.20
N VAL A 3 12.15 -10.52 5.90
CA VAL A 3 11.66 -9.23 6.44
C VAL A 3 11.14 -8.32 5.33
N PHE A 4 11.84 -8.31 4.19
CA PHE A 4 11.45 -7.55 3.01
C PHE A 4 10.12 -8.09 2.40
N SER A 5 9.98 -9.42 2.33
CA SER A 5 8.76 -10.06 1.82
C SER A 5 7.56 -9.86 2.77
N LEU A 6 7.78 -9.88 4.09
CA LEU A 6 6.75 -9.62 5.09
C LEU A 6 6.21 -8.18 4.99
N GLY A 7 7.11 -7.20 4.88
CA GLY A 7 6.73 -5.81 4.63
C GLY A 7 5.92 -5.65 3.35
N PHE A 8 6.33 -6.34 2.28
CA PHE A 8 5.61 -6.32 1.02
C PHE A 8 4.21 -6.93 1.10
N GLY A 9 4.03 -8.00 1.88
CA GLY A 9 2.70 -8.57 2.11
C GLY A 9 1.73 -7.58 2.74
N GLY A 10 2.18 -6.81 3.73
CA GLY A 10 1.40 -5.70 4.32
C GLY A 10 1.12 -4.57 3.33
N PHE A 11 2.11 -4.24 2.48
CA PHE A 11 1.92 -3.28 1.38
C PHE A 11 0.88 -3.79 0.37
N LEU A 12 0.98 -5.05 -0.07
CA LEU A 12 0.03 -5.65 -1.01
C LEU A 12 -1.39 -5.66 -0.43
N PHE A 13 -1.54 -5.89 0.86
CA PHE A 13 -2.85 -5.87 1.50
C PHE A 13 -3.51 -4.49 1.39
N LEU A 14 -2.77 -3.41 1.66
CA LEU A 14 -3.28 -2.06 1.45
C LEU A 14 -3.49 -1.72 -0.04
N TYR A 15 -2.60 -2.21 -0.90
CA TYR A 15 -2.58 -1.89 -2.33
C TYR A 15 -3.68 -2.59 -3.12
N VAL A 16 -3.89 -3.90 -2.90
CA VAL A 16 -4.80 -4.71 -3.74
C VAL A 16 -6.25 -4.58 -3.29
N MET A 17 -6.50 -4.47 -1.98
CA MET A 17 -7.87 -4.40 -1.44
C MET A 17 -8.72 -3.28 -2.03
N PRO A 18 -8.24 -2.02 -2.19
CA PRO A 18 -9.02 -0.94 -2.79
C PRO A 18 -9.32 -1.13 -4.28
N LEU A 19 -8.62 -2.05 -4.95
CA LEU A 19 -8.80 -2.34 -6.36
C LEU A 19 -9.71 -3.54 -6.61
N VAL A 20 -9.94 -4.38 -5.58
CA VAL A 20 -10.66 -5.65 -5.75
C VAL A 20 -11.88 -5.75 -4.84
N SER A 21 -11.70 -5.90 -3.54
CA SER A 21 -12.77 -6.29 -2.63
C SER A 21 -13.38 -5.11 -1.84
N LEU A 22 -12.53 -4.18 -1.41
CA LEU A 22 -12.93 -3.09 -0.51
C LEU A 22 -14.00 -2.15 -1.10
N PRO A 23 -13.96 -1.76 -2.40
CA PRO A 23 -14.94 -0.82 -2.95
C PRO A 23 -16.37 -1.34 -2.87
N ARG A 24 -16.55 -2.63 -3.14
CA ARG A 24 -17.86 -3.28 -3.06
C ARG A 24 -18.36 -3.34 -1.62
N VAL A 25 -17.51 -3.77 -0.69
CA VAL A 25 -17.87 -3.86 0.73
C VAL A 25 -18.21 -2.48 1.31
N VAL A 26 -17.45 -1.45 0.91
CA VAL A 26 -17.76 -0.07 1.32
C VAL A 26 -19.11 0.38 0.76
N ALA A 27 -19.43 0.10 -0.51
CA ALA A 27 -20.72 0.45 -1.11
C ALA A 27 -21.91 -0.23 -0.42
N GLU A 28 -21.74 -1.50 -0.04
CA GLU A 28 -22.79 -2.28 0.64
C GLU A 28 -23.07 -1.77 2.08
N HIS A 29 -22.07 -1.22 2.77
CA HIS A 29 -22.17 -0.89 4.20
C HIS A 29 -22.16 0.61 4.52
N ALA A 30 -21.71 1.47 3.61
CA ALA A 30 -21.58 2.91 3.90
C ALA A 30 -22.91 3.69 3.93
N HIS A 31 -24.02 3.03 3.60
CA HIS A 31 -25.38 3.63 3.56
C HIS A 31 -25.46 4.94 2.77
N ASN A 32 -24.57 5.16 1.82
CA ASN A 32 -24.54 6.36 0.99
C ASN A 32 -24.75 5.99 -0.49
N SER A 33 -25.94 6.28 -1.00
CA SER A 33 -26.32 5.99 -2.40
C SER A 33 -25.49 6.72 -3.45
N SER A 34 -24.79 7.79 -3.06
CA SER A 34 -23.91 8.55 -3.97
C SER A 34 -22.53 7.93 -4.13
N PHE A 35 -22.13 7.01 -3.24
CA PHE A 35 -20.84 6.33 -3.35
C PHE A 35 -20.92 5.24 -4.42
N LYS A 36 -19.96 5.28 -5.36
CA LYS A 36 -19.85 4.31 -6.44
C LYS A 36 -18.48 3.59 -6.34
N PRO A 37 -18.46 2.25 -6.24
CA PRO A 37 -17.23 1.46 -6.13
C PRO A 37 -16.23 1.74 -7.26
N GLU A 38 -16.74 1.94 -8.48
CA GLU A 38 -15.93 2.19 -9.68
C GLU A 38 -15.12 3.49 -9.56
N PHE A 39 -15.70 4.53 -8.94
CA PHE A 39 -14.99 5.79 -8.72
C PHE A 39 -13.90 5.68 -7.66
N MET A 40 -14.05 4.80 -6.65
CA MET A 40 -12.98 4.52 -5.71
C MET A 40 -11.78 3.90 -6.45
N ILE A 41 -12.02 2.87 -7.28
CA ILE A 41 -10.97 2.22 -8.08
C ILE A 41 -10.32 3.25 -9.02
N LEU A 42 -11.12 4.03 -9.72
CA LEU A 42 -10.65 5.05 -10.67
C LEU A 42 -9.76 6.09 -9.97
N THR A 43 -10.20 6.64 -8.84
CA THR A 43 -9.46 7.69 -8.13
C THR A 43 -8.16 7.19 -7.53
N VAL A 44 -8.14 5.99 -6.92
CA VAL A 44 -6.91 5.34 -6.46
C VAL A 44 -5.93 5.14 -7.63
N THR A 45 -6.43 4.66 -8.77
CA THR A 45 -5.60 4.40 -9.95
C THR A 45 -5.05 5.69 -10.56
N LEU A 46 -5.87 6.73 -10.72
CA LEU A 46 -5.43 8.04 -11.25
C LEU A 46 -4.38 8.68 -10.32
N GLY A 47 -4.62 8.68 -9.01
CA GLY A 47 -3.62 9.08 -8.04
C GLY A 47 -2.32 8.29 -8.18
N GLY A 48 -2.45 6.98 -8.40
CA GLY A 48 -1.34 6.08 -8.61
C GLY A 48 -0.50 6.40 -9.85
N ILE A 49 -1.14 6.71 -10.98
CA ILE A 49 -0.43 7.12 -12.21
C ILE A 49 0.42 8.38 -11.92
N ILE A 50 -0.18 9.39 -11.29
CA ILE A 50 0.53 10.63 -10.94
C ILE A 50 1.67 10.34 -9.95
N GLY A 51 1.43 9.48 -8.95
CA GLY A 51 2.43 9.05 -7.97
C GLY A 51 3.61 8.32 -8.61
N THR A 52 3.37 7.45 -9.58
CA THR A 52 4.42 6.77 -10.34
C THR A 52 5.29 7.76 -11.13
N LEU A 53 4.66 8.70 -11.84
CA LEU A 53 5.37 9.74 -12.59
C LEU A 53 6.22 10.63 -11.65
N PHE A 54 5.66 11.01 -10.51
CA PHE A 54 6.39 11.73 -9.47
C PHE A 54 7.61 10.94 -8.97
N SER A 55 7.44 9.66 -8.67
CA SER A 55 8.54 8.79 -8.23
C SER A 55 9.66 8.73 -9.25
N LEU A 56 9.35 8.58 -10.55
CA LEU A 56 10.34 8.55 -11.61
C LEU A 56 11.13 9.86 -11.71
N MET A 57 10.47 11.01 -11.56
CA MET A 57 11.13 12.31 -11.58
C MET A 57 12.03 12.50 -10.35
N VAL A 58 11.54 12.17 -9.17
CA VAL A 58 12.27 12.34 -7.90
C VAL A 58 13.47 11.39 -7.81
N THR A 59 13.31 10.12 -8.18
CA THR A 59 14.39 9.13 -8.11
C THR A 59 15.53 9.41 -9.08
N ARG A 60 15.23 10.04 -10.23
CA ARG A 60 16.25 10.42 -11.22
C ARG A 60 17.04 11.66 -10.81
N LYS A 61 16.39 12.65 -10.18
CA LYS A 61 16.99 13.96 -9.89
C LYS A 61 17.59 14.06 -8.49
N LEU A 62 17.06 13.33 -7.52
CA LEU A 62 17.41 13.51 -6.11
C LEU A 62 18.05 12.24 -5.53
N ASN A 63 19.21 12.43 -4.93
CA ASN A 63 19.85 11.38 -4.12
C ASN A 63 19.34 11.46 -2.69
N PHE A 64 18.17 10.86 -2.41
CA PHE A 64 17.53 10.91 -1.10
C PHE A 64 17.63 9.55 -0.36
N ARG A 65 17.53 9.63 0.96
CA ARG A 65 17.48 8.42 1.82
C ARG A 65 16.20 7.64 1.55
N ARG A 66 16.34 6.34 1.28
CA ARG A 66 15.20 5.47 0.90
C ARG A 66 14.24 5.24 2.05
N LYS A 67 14.78 4.92 3.23
CA LYS A 67 13.98 4.55 4.41
C LYS A 67 13.04 5.66 4.89
N PRO A 68 13.48 6.92 5.14
CA PRO A 68 12.56 7.99 5.51
C PRO A 68 11.49 8.27 4.47
N PHE A 69 11.82 8.16 3.18
CA PHE A 69 10.86 8.31 2.10
C PHE A 69 9.75 7.26 2.17
N LEU A 70 10.13 5.98 2.32
CA LEU A 70 9.18 4.86 2.41
C LEU A 70 8.30 4.96 3.66
N ILE A 71 8.85 5.36 4.80
CA ILE A 71 8.08 5.55 6.04
C ILE A 71 7.07 6.69 5.86
N ALA A 72 7.51 7.85 5.38
CA ALA A 72 6.63 9.01 5.20
C ALA A 72 5.48 8.69 4.23
N HIS A 73 5.79 8.10 3.08
CA HIS A 73 4.78 7.72 2.10
C HIS A 73 3.87 6.60 2.60
N GLY A 74 4.43 5.65 3.37
CA GLY A 74 3.66 4.59 4.02
C GLY A 74 2.64 5.12 5.02
N VAL A 75 3.03 6.06 5.87
CA VAL A 75 2.11 6.71 6.82
C VAL A 75 1.03 7.49 6.09
N LEU A 76 1.42 8.28 5.07
CA LEU A 76 0.47 9.11 4.30
C LEU A 76 -0.53 8.25 3.51
N MET A 77 -0.09 7.14 2.89
CA MET A 77 -1.02 6.28 2.15
C MET A 77 -2.06 5.65 3.07
N ILE A 78 -1.68 5.16 4.27
CA ILE A 78 -2.61 4.58 5.25
C ILE A 78 -3.52 5.67 5.81
N GLY A 79 -2.97 6.83 6.16
CA GLY A 79 -3.73 7.95 6.70
C GLY A 79 -4.79 8.47 5.72
N PHE A 80 -4.43 8.68 4.45
CA PHE A 80 -5.39 9.11 3.43
C PHE A 80 -6.42 8.03 3.10
N MET A 81 -6.05 6.74 3.14
CA MET A 81 -7.01 5.65 3.00
C MET A 81 -8.03 5.65 4.14
N ALA A 82 -7.57 5.80 5.38
CA ALA A 82 -8.44 5.88 6.55
C ALA A 82 -9.39 7.09 6.48
N LEU A 83 -8.88 8.26 6.13
CA LEU A 83 -9.69 9.46 5.94
C LEU A 83 -10.71 9.26 4.82
N GLY A 84 -10.31 8.67 3.69
CA GLY A 84 -11.22 8.35 2.60
C GLY A 84 -12.39 7.48 3.06
N LEU A 85 -12.11 6.43 3.83
CA LEU A 85 -13.14 5.54 4.38
C LEU A 85 -14.07 6.23 5.39
N ILE A 86 -13.55 7.14 6.21
CA ILE A 86 -14.36 7.93 7.16
C ILE A 86 -15.30 8.88 6.41
N PHE A 87 -14.81 9.55 5.36
CA PHE A 87 -15.61 10.53 4.61
C PHE A 87 -16.65 9.92 3.67
N VAL A 88 -16.66 8.62 3.40
CA VAL A 88 -17.66 7.98 2.53
C VAL A 88 -19.08 8.27 2.97
N SER A 89 -19.36 8.26 4.28
CA SER A 89 -20.69 8.50 4.83
C SER A 89 -21.10 9.98 4.87
N THR A 90 -20.13 10.90 4.92
CA THR A 90 -20.39 12.34 5.13
C THR A 90 -20.18 13.18 3.88
N ASN A 91 -19.12 12.94 3.13
CA ASN A 91 -18.78 13.71 1.92
C ASN A 91 -18.04 12.82 0.90
N VAL A 92 -18.79 12.27 -0.04
CA VAL A 92 -18.29 11.34 -1.05
C VAL A 92 -17.21 11.96 -1.94
N VAL A 93 -17.33 13.26 -2.28
CA VAL A 93 -16.33 13.94 -3.12
C VAL A 93 -14.99 14.02 -2.38
N LEU A 94 -15.01 14.40 -1.10
CA LEU A 94 -13.81 14.44 -0.27
C LEU A 94 -13.21 13.04 -0.09
N SER A 95 -14.05 12.02 0.07
CA SER A 95 -13.63 10.62 0.11
C SER A 95 -12.81 10.23 -1.13
N TYR A 96 -13.31 10.56 -2.33
CA TYR A 96 -12.58 10.27 -3.59
C TYR A 96 -11.26 11.02 -3.71
N VAL A 97 -11.19 12.26 -3.22
CA VAL A 97 -9.93 13.01 -3.15
C VAL A 97 -8.94 12.31 -2.22
N MET A 98 -9.38 11.86 -1.04
CA MET A 98 -8.51 11.13 -0.11
C MET A 98 -8.05 9.79 -0.69
N PHE A 99 -8.91 9.04 -1.38
CA PHE A 99 -8.52 7.82 -2.08
C PHE A 99 -7.49 8.09 -3.19
N SER A 100 -7.64 9.19 -3.94
CA SER A 100 -6.65 9.59 -4.95
C SER A 100 -5.30 9.92 -4.32
N LEU A 101 -5.27 10.64 -3.20
CA LEU A 101 -4.03 10.91 -2.44
C LEU A 101 -3.41 9.64 -1.89
N SER A 102 -4.22 8.72 -1.34
CA SER A 102 -3.72 7.41 -0.92
C SER A 102 -3.07 6.65 -2.07
N GLY A 103 -3.72 6.60 -3.23
CA GLY A 103 -3.17 6.01 -4.46
C GLY A 103 -1.85 6.68 -4.89
N PHE A 104 -1.77 8.01 -4.83
CA PHE A 104 -0.55 8.75 -5.13
C PHE A 104 0.63 8.30 -4.24
N PHE A 105 0.46 8.27 -2.92
CA PHE A 105 1.52 7.87 -2.01
C PHE A 105 1.85 6.37 -2.11
N MET A 106 0.87 5.54 -2.40
CA MET A 106 1.03 4.11 -2.61
C MET A 106 1.93 3.82 -3.80
N TYR A 107 1.62 4.39 -4.94
CA TYR A 107 2.37 4.14 -6.18
C TYR A 107 3.68 4.93 -6.28
N SER A 108 3.81 6.06 -5.58
CA SER A 108 5.07 6.81 -5.56
C SER A 108 6.19 6.07 -4.82
N GLN A 109 5.87 5.29 -3.79
CA GLN A 109 6.87 4.52 -3.05
C GLN A 109 7.15 3.14 -3.66
N TYR A 110 6.23 2.58 -4.44
CA TYR A 110 6.33 1.24 -4.99
C TYR A 110 7.61 0.99 -5.81
N PRO A 111 7.98 1.85 -6.81
CA PRO A 111 9.24 1.68 -7.53
C PRO A 111 10.47 1.82 -6.63
N VAL A 112 10.42 2.70 -5.62
CA VAL A 112 11.52 2.87 -4.67
C VAL A 112 11.71 1.61 -3.85
N TYR A 113 10.62 1.02 -3.38
CA TYR A 113 10.65 -0.23 -2.62
C TYR A 113 11.23 -1.38 -3.45
N LEU A 114 10.79 -1.55 -4.69
CA LEU A 114 11.28 -2.61 -5.59
C LEU A 114 12.75 -2.42 -6.01
N ASN A 115 13.28 -1.20 -5.93
CA ASN A 115 14.68 -0.93 -6.23
C ASN A 115 15.65 -1.23 -5.07
N LEU A 116 15.16 -1.38 -3.82
CA LEU A 116 16.02 -1.66 -2.67
C LEU A 116 16.91 -2.88 -2.84
N PRO A 117 16.46 -4.03 -3.38
CA PRO A 117 17.31 -5.19 -3.60
C PRO A 117 18.51 -4.92 -4.49
N TYR A 118 18.36 -4.05 -5.50
CA TYR A 118 19.46 -3.70 -6.42
C TYR A 118 20.53 -2.82 -5.76
N GLU A 119 20.17 -2.13 -4.68
CA GLU A 119 21.07 -1.24 -3.95
C GLU A 119 21.85 -1.98 -2.83
N LEU A 120 21.54 -3.26 -2.59
CA LEU A 120 22.24 -4.07 -1.57
C LEU A 120 23.63 -4.50 -2.03
N PRO A 121 24.63 -4.58 -1.12
CA PRO A 121 25.97 -5.01 -1.47
C PRO A 121 26.00 -6.47 -1.95
N ASN A 122 26.93 -6.79 -2.86
CA ASN A 122 27.19 -8.14 -3.38
C ASN A 122 25.99 -8.80 -4.10
N MET A 123 25.07 -8.01 -4.65
CA MET A 123 23.97 -8.52 -5.48
C MET A 123 24.43 -8.72 -6.92
N ASN A 124 24.07 -9.87 -7.48
CA ASN A 124 24.24 -10.20 -8.90
C ASN A 124 22.89 -10.63 -9.49
N SER A 125 22.82 -10.79 -10.81
CA SER A 125 21.55 -11.13 -11.50
C SER A 125 20.90 -12.40 -10.96
N GLN A 126 21.69 -13.45 -10.66
CA GLN A 126 21.17 -14.71 -10.15
C GLN A 126 20.57 -14.55 -8.74
N ARG A 127 21.26 -13.85 -7.85
CA ARG A 127 20.77 -13.56 -6.48
C ARG A 127 19.51 -12.71 -6.51
N LEU A 128 19.45 -11.71 -7.40
CA LEU A 128 18.26 -10.87 -7.59
C LEU A 128 17.07 -11.69 -8.07
N THR A 129 17.26 -12.58 -9.06
CA THR A 129 16.18 -13.45 -9.56
C THR A 129 15.63 -14.33 -8.45
N ILE A 130 16.47 -14.99 -7.68
CA ILE A 130 16.05 -15.83 -6.54
C ILE A 130 15.34 -14.97 -5.48
N MET A 131 15.93 -13.81 -5.15
CA MET A 131 15.35 -12.88 -4.16
C MET A 131 13.95 -12.42 -4.57
N PHE A 132 13.76 -12.01 -5.84
CA PHE A 132 12.45 -11.59 -6.32
C PHE A 132 11.45 -12.75 -6.39
N GLY A 133 11.87 -13.96 -6.76
CA GLY A 133 11.02 -15.14 -6.71
C GLY A 133 10.47 -15.40 -5.30
N ILE A 134 11.35 -15.41 -4.29
CA ILE A 134 10.95 -15.56 -2.87
C ILE A 134 10.08 -14.38 -2.43
N PHE A 135 10.48 -13.17 -2.77
CA PHE A 135 9.79 -11.94 -2.42
C PHE A 135 8.33 -11.94 -2.89
N TRP A 136 8.09 -12.24 -4.15
CA TRP A 136 6.74 -12.30 -4.70
C TRP A 136 5.93 -13.45 -4.10
N ALA A 137 6.50 -14.65 -4.00
CA ALA A 137 5.82 -15.82 -3.44
C ALA A 137 5.36 -15.58 -1.99
N PHE A 138 6.26 -15.10 -1.12
CA PHE A 138 5.92 -14.81 0.27
C PHE A 138 5.00 -13.58 0.40
N GLY A 139 5.22 -12.53 -0.40
CA GLY A 139 4.36 -11.34 -0.39
C GLY A 139 2.91 -11.68 -0.70
N TYR A 140 2.67 -12.45 -1.74
CA TYR A 140 1.32 -12.88 -2.10
C TYR A 140 0.73 -13.91 -1.11
N ALA A 141 1.55 -14.80 -0.55
CA ALA A 141 1.07 -15.73 0.49
C ALA A 141 0.56 -14.97 1.72
N ILE A 142 1.30 -13.95 2.17
CA ILE A 142 0.91 -13.10 3.30
C ILE A 142 -0.32 -12.27 2.96
N TYR A 143 -0.36 -11.66 1.77
CA TYR A 143 -1.54 -10.95 1.29
C TYR A 143 -2.78 -11.86 1.31
N THR A 144 -2.68 -13.08 0.80
CA THR A 144 -3.78 -14.05 0.77
C THR A 144 -4.25 -14.40 2.17
N LEU A 145 -3.33 -14.61 3.11
CA LEU A 145 -3.65 -14.86 4.51
C LEU A 145 -4.40 -13.68 5.14
N PHE A 146 -3.93 -12.45 4.92
CA PHE A 146 -4.60 -11.26 5.43
C PHE A 146 -5.97 -11.04 4.79
N ASN A 147 -6.11 -11.25 3.49
CA ASN A 147 -7.38 -11.13 2.78
C ASN A 147 -8.40 -12.18 3.28
N PHE A 148 -7.95 -13.42 3.48
CA PHE A 148 -8.78 -14.47 4.07
C PHE A 148 -9.22 -14.11 5.49
N THR A 149 -8.29 -13.70 6.36
CA THR A 149 -8.59 -13.28 7.73
C THR A 149 -9.53 -12.07 7.76
N TRP A 150 -9.31 -11.08 6.87
CA TRP A 150 -10.19 -9.94 6.72
C TRP A 150 -11.62 -10.34 6.35
N SER A 151 -11.78 -11.30 5.46
CA SER A 151 -13.10 -11.84 5.10
C SER A 151 -13.79 -12.52 6.29
N LEU A 152 -13.04 -13.27 7.12
CA LEU A 152 -13.58 -13.84 8.36
C LEU A 152 -14.00 -12.75 9.35
N VAL A 153 -13.18 -11.71 9.52
CA VAL A 153 -13.51 -10.57 10.39
C VAL A 153 -14.77 -9.84 9.89
N LEU A 154 -14.89 -9.62 8.58
CA LEU A 154 -16.06 -9.01 7.98
C LEU A 154 -17.34 -9.82 8.27
N ASN A 155 -17.28 -11.13 8.08
CA ASN A 155 -18.43 -12.02 8.23
C ASN A 155 -18.87 -12.23 9.69
N HIS A 156 -17.93 -12.25 10.63
CA HIS A 156 -18.21 -12.58 12.05
C HIS A 156 -18.27 -11.35 12.96
N LEU A 157 -17.49 -10.31 12.68
CA LEU A 157 -17.33 -9.12 13.53
C LEU A 157 -17.86 -7.83 12.87
N GLY A 158 -18.31 -7.94 11.62
CA GLY A 158 -18.94 -6.86 10.87
C GLY A 158 -17.99 -5.85 10.23
N TYR A 159 -18.59 -4.88 9.55
CA TYR A 159 -17.90 -3.92 8.69
C TYR A 159 -16.84 -3.10 9.42
N ASN A 160 -17.18 -2.46 10.53
CA ASN A 160 -16.26 -1.58 11.26
C ASN A 160 -14.99 -2.31 11.72
N SER A 161 -15.16 -3.53 12.25
CA SER A 161 -14.03 -4.37 12.66
C SER A 161 -13.15 -4.77 11.48
N SER A 162 -13.76 -5.03 10.33
CA SER A 162 -13.02 -5.36 9.10
C SER A 162 -12.20 -4.20 8.58
N ILE A 163 -12.70 -2.96 8.65
CA ILE A 163 -11.95 -1.75 8.28
C ILE A 163 -10.78 -1.51 9.24
N ILE A 164 -11.01 -1.66 10.55
CA ILE A 164 -9.92 -1.55 11.56
C ILE A 164 -8.85 -2.61 11.27
N PHE A 165 -9.24 -3.86 11.05
CA PHE A 165 -8.30 -4.92 10.71
C PHE A 165 -7.51 -4.62 9.43
N TYR A 166 -8.17 -4.10 8.39
CA TYR A 166 -7.51 -3.70 7.14
C TYR A 166 -6.43 -2.65 7.37
N LEU A 167 -6.75 -1.59 8.13
CA LEU A 167 -5.81 -0.51 8.41
C LEU A 167 -4.66 -0.99 9.32
N LEU A 168 -4.96 -1.74 10.38
CA LEU A 168 -3.94 -2.28 11.29
C LEU A 168 -3.03 -3.31 10.59
N GLY A 169 -3.59 -4.20 9.77
CA GLY A 169 -2.80 -5.15 8.97
C GLY A 169 -1.85 -4.44 7.99
N SER A 170 -2.27 -3.30 7.47
CA SER A 170 -1.45 -2.48 6.58
C SER A 170 -0.26 -1.81 7.29
N LEU A 171 -0.35 -1.55 8.61
CA LEU A 171 0.78 -1.01 9.40
C LEU A 171 1.99 -1.94 9.44
N ILE A 172 1.81 -3.24 9.19
CA ILE A 172 2.90 -4.22 9.09
C ILE A 172 3.94 -3.76 8.05
N TYR A 173 3.52 -3.17 6.94
CA TYR A 173 4.42 -2.57 5.98
C TYR A 173 5.40 -1.58 6.64
N ILE A 174 4.89 -0.62 7.40
CA ILE A 174 5.69 0.42 8.04
C ILE A 174 6.63 -0.21 9.08
N ILE A 175 6.12 -1.13 9.91
CA ILE A 175 6.91 -1.82 10.94
C ILE A 175 8.14 -2.49 10.32
N PHE A 176 7.96 -3.20 9.21
CA PHE A 176 9.08 -3.85 8.54
C PHE A 176 10.01 -2.87 7.81
N VAL A 177 9.52 -1.77 7.26
CA VAL A 177 10.37 -0.71 6.69
C VAL A 177 11.30 -0.12 7.74
N PHE A 178 10.88 0.00 9.01
CA PHE A 178 11.77 0.44 10.09
C PHE A 178 12.97 -0.49 10.32
N THR A 179 12.85 -1.77 10.01
CA THR A 179 13.94 -2.74 10.18
C THR A 179 14.90 -2.80 9.00
N PHE A 180 14.58 -2.14 7.87
CA PHE A 180 15.45 -2.15 6.68
C PHE A 180 16.73 -1.35 6.92
N PRO A 181 17.86 -1.83 6.37
CA PRO A 181 19.05 -0.99 6.30
C PRO A 181 18.80 0.21 5.37
N GLU A 182 19.40 1.36 5.69
CA GLU A 182 19.44 2.48 4.75
C GLU A 182 20.40 2.14 3.61
N THR A 183 19.87 2.06 2.40
CA THR A 183 20.67 1.68 1.22
C THR A 183 21.42 2.84 0.59
N ARG A 184 20.98 4.10 0.85
CA ARG A 184 21.68 5.30 0.40
C ARG A 184 21.94 6.23 1.58
N SER A 185 23.21 6.36 1.97
CA SER A 185 23.66 7.43 2.85
C SER A 185 23.84 8.72 2.05
N LYS A 186 23.48 9.88 2.64
CA LYS A 186 23.95 11.17 2.07
C LYS A 186 25.48 11.14 2.05
N LYS A 187 26.06 11.17 0.84
CA LYS A 187 27.43 11.64 0.70
C LYS A 187 27.47 13.14 0.87
#